data_b37957fdcdf021bec779166188420874
#
_entry.id   b37957fdcdf021bec779166188420874
#
_cell.length_a   1.000
_cell.length_b   1.000
_cell.length_c   1.000
_cell.angle_alpha   90.00
_cell.angle_beta   90.00
_cell.angle_gamma   90.00
#
_symmetry.space_group_name_H-M   'P 1'
#
loop_
_entity.id
_entity.type
_entity.pdbx_description
1 polymer ?
#
loop_
_entity_poly.entity_id
_entity_poly.type
_entity_poly.pdbx_seq_one_letter_code
_entity_poly.pdbx_strand_id
1 'polypeptide(L)'
;EGESRLRYVASPLVTAMIRGGVAILDEGNRMSEKSWASLAPLLDNRRYVESIVAGIKIKAHPLFRLVATMNDDASTFDLPEYIHSRLQPQITIDFPERHEEYAILKENLPYGEDYILNYVTEFLQQAHSADERYTVRDGINIARFVMKLKSIESGLTLSNKSDERFLMRTAILETLGDEALRYVPRT
;
A
#
# COMPACT_ATOMS: atom_id res chain seq x y z
N GLU A 1 38.58 -31.23 5.30
CA GLU A 1 37.26 -31.52 4.71
C GLU A 1 36.20 -30.92 5.62
N GLY A 2 35.66 -29.76 5.25
CA GLY A 2 34.66 -29.08 6.06
C GLY A 2 33.29 -29.71 5.85
N GLU A 3 32.69 -30.30 6.86
CA GLU A 3 31.30 -30.77 6.84
C GLU A 3 30.35 -29.58 6.66
N SER A 4 29.69 -29.54 5.51
CA SER A 4 28.61 -28.59 5.27
C SER A 4 27.38 -29.02 6.06
N ARG A 5 27.07 -28.34 7.18
CA ARG A 5 25.87 -28.59 7.98
C ARG A 5 24.72 -27.73 7.48
N LEU A 6 23.69 -28.34 6.95
CA LEU A 6 22.42 -27.70 6.68
C LEU A 6 21.73 -27.29 7.99
N ARG A 7 21.45 -26.00 8.15
CA ARG A 7 20.70 -25.47 9.28
C ARG A 7 19.35 -24.94 8.79
N TYR A 8 18.27 -25.50 9.30
CA TYR A 8 16.92 -24.97 9.06
C TYR A 8 16.67 -23.78 9.97
N VAL A 9 16.24 -22.67 9.37
CA VAL A 9 15.84 -21.47 10.09
C VAL A 9 14.36 -21.25 9.85
N ALA A 10 13.59 -21.07 10.92
CA ALA A 10 12.17 -20.78 10.82
C ALA A 10 11.95 -19.42 10.13
N SER A 11 11.07 -19.38 9.15
CA SER A 11 10.64 -18.13 8.53
C SER A 11 9.88 -17.23 9.52
N PRO A 12 9.72 -15.92 9.25
CA PRO A 12 8.90 -15.04 10.09
C PRO A 12 7.48 -15.58 10.31
N LEU A 13 6.84 -16.13 9.27
CA LEU A 13 5.53 -16.78 9.37
C LEU A 13 5.54 -17.92 10.38
N VAL A 14 6.48 -18.87 10.24
CA VAL A 14 6.58 -20.02 11.14
C VAL A 14 6.89 -19.58 12.56
N THR A 15 7.72 -18.57 12.74
CA THR A 15 8.02 -17.99 14.04
C THR A 15 6.78 -17.40 14.71
N ALA A 16 5.98 -16.62 13.96
CA ALA A 16 4.71 -16.08 14.45
C ALA A 16 3.72 -17.19 14.80
N MET A 17 3.64 -18.23 13.97
CA MET A 17 2.80 -19.41 14.23
C MET A 17 3.12 -20.09 15.56
N ILE A 18 4.39 -20.35 15.82
CA ILE A 18 4.85 -21.03 17.04
C ILE A 18 4.60 -20.17 18.28
N ARG A 19 4.83 -18.85 18.16
CA ARG A 19 4.71 -17.89 19.27
C ARG A 19 3.29 -17.42 19.55
N GLY A 20 2.33 -17.72 18.68
CA GLY A 20 0.96 -17.21 18.82
C GLY A 20 0.83 -15.74 18.43
N GLY A 21 1.71 -15.25 17.57
CA GLY A 21 1.69 -13.88 17.06
C GLY A 21 0.71 -13.67 15.91
N VAL A 22 0.81 -12.48 15.29
CA VAL A 22 0.11 -12.13 14.06
C VAL A 22 1.10 -12.18 12.90
N ALA A 23 0.75 -12.85 11.82
CA ALA A 23 1.48 -12.80 10.56
C ALA A 23 0.67 -12.00 9.54
N ILE A 24 1.33 -11.11 8.81
CA ILE A 24 0.75 -10.34 7.73
C ILE A 24 1.39 -10.82 6.42
N LEU A 25 0.57 -11.29 5.49
CA LEU A 25 0.96 -11.58 4.12
C LEU A 25 0.56 -10.37 3.27
N ASP A 26 1.53 -9.51 3.00
CA ASP A 26 1.32 -8.33 2.19
C ASP A 26 1.26 -8.71 0.72
N GLU A 27 0.35 -8.08 -0.03
CA GLU A 27 0.10 -8.36 -1.45
C GLU A 27 -0.17 -9.86 -1.73
N GLY A 28 -1.00 -10.48 -0.93
CA GLY A 28 -1.27 -11.93 -0.99
C GLY A 28 -1.73 -12.42 -2.37
N ASN A 29 -2.45 -11.60 -3.12
CA ASN A 29 -2.90 -11.93 -4.48
C ASN A 29 -1.79 -11.91 -5.55
N ARG A 30 -0.56 -11.58 -5.19
CA ARG A 30 0.63 -11.82 -6.03
C ARG A 30 1.26 -13.19 -5.81
N MET A 31 0.78 -13.94 -4.83
CA MET A 31 1.25 -15.29 -4.56
C MET A 31 0.67 -16.27 -5.58
N SER A 32 1.50 -17.24 -5.99
CA SER A 32 1.03 -18.30 -6.88
C SER A 32 -0.02 -19.21 -6.19
N GLU A 33 -0.91 -19.81 -6.98
CA GLU A 33 -1.88 -20.79 -6.47
C GLU A 33 -1.21 -21.91 -5.69
N LYS A 34 -0.04 -22.37 -6.14
CA LYS A 34 0.75 -23.43 -5.46
C LYS A 34 1.20 -22.98 -4.06
N SER A 35 1.55 -21.71 -3.90
CA SER A 35 1.91 -21.16 -2.59
C SER A 35 0.71 -21.11 -1.66
N TRP A 36 -0.45 -20.69 -2.15
CA TRP A 36 -1.71 -20.73 -1.42
C TRP A 36 -2.13 -22.15 -1.03
N ALA A 37 -2.00 -23.11 -1.94
CA ALA A 37 -2.29 -24.52 -1.65
C ALA A 37 -1.45 -25.05 -0.48
N SER A 38 -0.19 -24.63 -0.39
CA SER A 38 0.71 -25.00 0.72
C SER A 38 0.28 -24.39 2.06
N LEU A 39 -0.37 -23.24 2.04
CA LEU A 39 -0.87 -22.54 3.24
C LEU A 39 -2.31 -22.93 3.60
N ALA A 40 -3.06 -23.58 2.71
CA ALA A 40 -4.47 -23.93 2.94
C ALA A 40 -4.71 -24.67 4.26
N PRO A 41 -3.87 -25.63 4.71
CA PRO A 41 -4.06 -26.29 6.01
C PRO A 41 -3.86 -25.36 7.22
N LEU A 42 -3.16 -24.26 7.06
CA LEU A 42 -3.00 -23.24 8.10
C LEU A 42 -4.25 -22.40 8.26
N LEU A 43 -4.95 -22.15 7.14
CA LEU A 43 -6.12 -21.25 7.09
C LEU A 43 -7.43 -21.92 7.52
N ASP A 44 -7.44 -23.24 7.68
CA ASP A 44 -8.61 -23.98 8.14
C ASP A 44 -8.43 -24.55 9.55
N ASN A 45 -9.39 -25.36 9.98
CA ASN A 45 -9.42 -25.96 11.33
C ASN A 45 -8.20 -26.84 11.65
N ARG A 46 -7.43 -27.26 10.64
CA ARG A 46 -6.23 -28.08 10.81
C ARG A 46 -5.07 -27.31 11.41
N ARG A 47 -4.94 -26.02 11.08
CA ARG A 47 -4.01 -25.04 11.65
C ARG A 47 -2.55 -25.52 11.71
N TYR A 48 -2.01 -25.99 10.60
CA TYR A 48 -0.61 -26.39 10.50
C TYR A 48 0.02 -26.00 9.15
N VAL A 49 1.34 -25.97 9.11
CA VAL A 49 2.13 -26.02 7.87
C VAL A 49 3.00 -27.27 7.90
N GLU A 50 3.35 -27.76 6.72
CA GLU A 50 4.22 -28.91 6.54
C GLU A 50 5.42 -28.53 5.68
N SER A 51 6.61 -28.87 6.16
CA SER A 51 7.85 -28.74 5.40
C SER A 51 8.23 -30.10 4.85
N ILE A 52 8.02 -30.28 3.54
CA ILE A 52 8.41 -31.52 2.85
C ILE A 52 9.92 -31.73 2.94
N VAL A 53 10.72 -30.66 2.84
CA VAL A 53 12.18 -30.73 2.85
C VAL A 53 12.70 -31.16 4.23
N ALA A 54 12.09 -30.65 5.29
CA ALA A 54 12.49 -31.01 6.66
C ALA A 54 11.73 -32.22 7.23
N GLY A 55 10.71 -32.72 6.52
CA GLY A 55 9.86 -33.81 6.99
C GLY A 55 9.10 -33.50 8.28
N ILE A 56 8.82 -32.23 8.56
CA ILE A 56 8.18 -31.80 9.81
C ILE A 56 6.86 -31.11 9.56
N LYS A 57 5.93 -31.34 10.48
CA LYS A 57 4.64 -30.66 10.57
C LYS A 57 4.64 -29.75 11.79
N ILE A 58 4.35 -28.47 11.58
CA ILE A 58 4.33 -27.44 12.62
C ILE A 58 2.89 -26.97 12.81
N LYS A 59 2.35 -27.21 13.99
CA LYS A 59 1.00 -26.75 14.37
C LYS A 59 1.05 -25.32 14.87
N ALA A 60 0.08 -24.50 14.43
CA ALA A 60 -0.04 -23.13 14.88
C ALA A 60 -0.52 -23.05 16.33
N HIS A 61 0.04 -22.14 17.09
CA HIS A 61 -0.44 -21.78 18.43
C HIS A 61 -1.90 -21.32 18.38
N PRO A 62 -2.73 -21.59 19.38
CA PRO A 62 -4.16 -21.17 19.37
C PRO A 62 -4.37 -19.67 19.18
N LEU A 63 -3.50 -18.83 19.69
CA LEU A 63 -3.58 -17.37 19.56
C LEU A 63 -3.05 -16.84 18.22
N PHE A 64 -2.41 -17.69 17.40
CA PHE A 64 -1.90 -17.25 16.10
C PHE A 64 -3.03 -16.72 15.20
N ARG A 65 -2.77 -15.59 14.55
CA ARG A 65 -3.66 -14.99 13.55
C ARG A 65 -2.88 -14.71 12.27
N LEU A 66 -3.55 -14.87 11.14
CA LEU A 66 -3.02 -14.52 9.82
C LEU A 66 -3.92 -13.47 9.20
N VAL A 67 -3.31 -12.43 8.65
CA VAL A 67 -3.94 -11.38 7.87
C VAL A 67 -3.29 -11.39 6.48
N ALA A 68 -4.06 -11.24 5.44
CA ALA A 68 -3.56 -11.01 4.08
C ALA A 68 -4.07 -9.66 3.60
N THR A 69 -3.18 -8.84 3.04
CA THR A 69 -3.55 -7.63 2.31
C THR A 69 -3.57 -7.92 0.82
N MET A 70 -4.45 -7.27 0.09
CA MET A 70 -4.60 -7.47 -1.36
C MET A 70 -4.99 -6.15 -2.00
N ASN A 71 -4.45 -5.91 -3.20
CA ASN A 71 -4.85 -4.78 -4.02
C ASN A 71 -5.80 -5.29 -5.12
N ASP A 72 -6.86 -4.56 -5.36
CA ASP A 72 -7.76 -4.80 -6.48
C ASP A 72 -7.20 -4.09 -7.73
N ASP A 73 -6.13 -4.64 -8.31
CA ASP A 73 -5.53 -4.13 -9.54
C ASP A 73 -5.40 -5.23 -10.60
N ALA A 74 -5.37 -4.84 -11.87
CA ALA A 74 -5.31 -5.77 -13.00
C ALA A 74 -4.01 -6.57 -13.10
N SER A 75 -3.00 -6.26 -12.28
CA SER A 75 -1.70 -6.94 -12.25
C SER A 75 -1.65 -8.13 -11.29
N THR A 76 -2.74 -8.39 -10.57
CA THR A 76 -2.83 -9.42 -9.55
C THR A 76 -3.55 -10.66 -10.05
N PHE A 77 -3.28 -11.82 -9.42
CA PHE A 77 -4.00 -13.06 -9.70
C PHE A 77 -5.33 -13.07 -8.92
N ASP A 78 -6.35 -13.65 -9.54
CA ASP A 78 -7.55 -13.99 -8.79
C ASP A 78 -7.22 -14.96 -7.68
N LEU A 79 -7.72 -14.65 -6.49
CA LEU A 79 -7.55 -15.53 -5.34
C LEU A 79 -8.34 -16.82 -5.58
N PRO A 80 -7.73 -18.02 -5.46
CA PRO A 80 -8.47 -19.26 -5.60
C PRO A 80 -9.69 -19.32 -4.65
N GLU A 81 -10.83 -19.75 -5.15
CA GLU A 81 -12.10 -19.74 -4.40
C GLU A 81 -11.99 -20.45 -3.04
N TYR A 82 -11.25 -21.58 -2.99
CA TYR A 82 -11.02 -22.31 -1.75
C TYR A 82 -10.18 -21.55 -0.72
N ILE A 83 -9.38 -20.58 -1.13
CA ILE A 83 -8.65 -19.68 -0.24
C ILE A 83 -9.56 -18.54 0.18
N HIS A 84 -10.29 -17.95 -0.76
CA HIS A 84 -11.23 -16.87 -0.52
C HIS A 84 -12.21 -17.21 0.61
N SER A 85 -12.76 -18.43 0.62
CA SER A 85 -13.66 -18.92 1.66
C SER A 85 -13.01 -19.08 3.06
N ARG A 86 -11.68 -19.16 3.13
CA ARG A 86 -10.91 -19.31 4.37
C ARG A 86 -10.40 -18.00 4.94
N LEU A 87 -10.28 -16.97 4.10
CA LEU A 87 -9.86 -15.63 4.50
C LEU A 87 -11.09 -14.78 4.86
N GLN A 88 -11.65 -15.03 6.02
CA GLN A 88 -12.83 -14.34 6.54
C GLN A 88 -12.55 -13.74 7.93
N PRO A 89 -13.07 -12.58 8.31
CA PRO A 89 -13.87 -11.69 7.47
C PRO A 89 -13.01 -10.97 6.41
N GLN A 90 -13.63 -10.56 5.30
CA GLN A 90 -13.02 -9.66 4.32
C GLN A 90 -13.43 -8.23 4.64
N ILE A 91 -12.48 -7.33 4.59
CA ILE A 91 -12.67 -5.90 4.86
C ILE A 91 -12.21 -5.15 3.62
N THR A 92 -13.13 -4.48 2.96
CA THR A 92 -12.81 -3.58 1.86
C THR A 92 -12.42 -2.22 2.43
N ILE A 93 -11.35 -1.65 1.92
CA ILE A 93 -10.89 -0.31 2.27
C ILE A 93 -11.02 0.53 1.01
N ASP A 94 -11.99 1.42 1.02
CA ASP A 94 -12.23 2.38 -0.05
C ASP A 94 -11.31 3.60 0.06
N PHE A 95 -11.35 4.48 -0.94
CA PHE A 95 -10.66 5.76 -0.83
C PHE A 95 -11.23 6.59 0.33
N PRO A 96 -10.35 7.32 1.05
CA PRO A 96 -10.79 8.16 2.16
C PRO A 96 -11.73 9.28 1.69
N GLU A 97 -12.62 9.73 2.56
CA GLU A 97 -13.39 10.94 2.32
C GLU A 97 -12.48 12.19 2.36
N ARG A 98 -12.96 13.28 1.78
CA ARG A 98 -12.20 14.53 1.64
C ARG A 98 -11.51 14.98 2.93
N HIS A 99 -12.21 14.93 4.07
CA HIS A 99 -11.67 15.36 5.36
C HIS A 99 -10.60 14.41 5.90
N GLU A 100 -10.73 13.11 5.64
CA GLU A 100 -9.75 12.10 6.01
C GLU A 100 -8.49 12.21 5.15
N GLU A 101 -8.64 12.38 3.83
CA GLU A 101 -7.50 12.61 2.93
C GLU A 101 -6.69 13.82 3.35
N TYR A 102 -7.38 14.94 3.61
CA TYR A 102 -6.69 16.13 4.11
C TYR A 102 -5.93 15.87 5.42
N ALA A 103 -6.57 15.18 6.37
CA ALA A 103 -5.94 14.83 7.64
C ALA A 103 -4.69 13.95 7.44
N ILE A 104 -4.77 12.94 6.56
CA ILE A 104 -3.63 12.08 6.23
C ILE A 104 -2.50 12.90 5.57
N LEU A 105 -2.83 13.78 4.62
CA LEU A 105 -1.84 14.67 4.01
C LEU A 105 -1.18 15.56 5.06
N LYS A 106 -1.96 16.18 5.96
CA LYS A 106 -1.47 17.06 7.00
C LYS A 106 -0.56 16.35 8.00
N GLU A 107 -0.89 15.13 8.39
CA GLU A 107 -0.07 14.31 9.28
C GLU A 107 1.27 13.93 8.65
N ASN A 108 1.26 13.56 7.37
CA ASN A 108 2.48 13.21 6.63
C ASN A 108 3.32 14.44 6.23
N LEU A 109 2.72 15.60 6.16
CA LEU A 109 3.32 16.86 5.75
C LEU A 109 2.95 17.99 6.73
N PRO A 110 3.38 17.91 7.99
CA PRO A 110 2.96 18.86 9.04
C PRO A 110 3.35 20.30 8.74
N TYR A 111 4.41 20.49 7.93
CA TYR A 111 4.87 21.81 7.47
C TYR A 111 4.26 22.24 6.13
N GLY A 112 3.39 21.42 5.55
CA GLY A 112 2.69 21.72 4.30
C GLY A 112 1.74 22.90 4.47
N GLU A 113 1.78 23.83 3.52
CA GLU A 113 0.87 24.97 3.48
C GLU A 113 -0.55 24.47 3.21
N ASP A 114 -1.51 24.91 4.00
CA ASP A 114 -2.88 24.39 3.96
C ASP A 114 -3.54 24.52 2.58
N TYR A 115 -3.22 25.57 1.83
CA TYR A 115 -3.76 25.73 0.48
C TYR A 115 -3.22 24.68 -0.52
N ILE A 116 -1.95 24.24 -0.38
CA ILE A 116 -1.38 23.17 -1.19
C ILE A 116 -2.09 21.85 -0.85
N LEU A 117 -2.22 21.56 0.45
CA LEU A 117 -2.86 20.32 0.91
C LEU A 117 -4.33 20.27 0.49
N ASN A 118 -5.07 21.37 0.61
CA ASN A 118 -6.45 21.46 0.15
C ASN A 118 -6.57 21.26 -1.37
N TYR A 119 -5.69 21.88 -2.15
CA TYR A 119 -5.68 21.71 -3.61
C TYR A 119 -5.43 20.26 -4.02
N VAL A 120 -4.46 19.62 -3.39
CA VAL A 120 -4.15 18.20 -3.66
C VAL A 120 -5.29 17.29 -3.24
N THR A 121 -5.92 17.55 -2.08
CA THR A 121 -7.13 16.83 -1.65
C THR A 121 -8.25 16.98 -2.67
N GLU A 122 -8.51 18.20 -3.16
CA GLU A 122 -9.55 18.44 -4.17
C GLU A 122 -9.24 17.71 -5.49
N PHE A 123 -7.97 17.69 -5.90
CA PHE A 123 -7.52 16.93 -7.07
C PHE A 123 -7.82 15.43 -6.90
N LEU A 124 -7.45 14.84 -5.76
CA LEU A 124 -7.70 13.41 -5.49
C LEU A 124 -9.20 13.10 -5.49
N GLN A 125 -10.01 13.91 -4.82
CA GLN A 125 -11.47 13.72 -4.78
C GLN A 125 -12.12 13.83 -6.15
N GLN A 126 -11.67 14.74 -7.02
CA GLN A 126 -12.16 14.84 -8.40
C GLN A 126 -11.76 13.59 -9.22
N ALA A 127 -10.54 13.09 -9.04
CA ALA A 127 -10.08 11.89 -9.70
C ALA A 127 -10.87 10.64 -9.23
N HIS A 128 -11.08 10.48 -7.92
CA HIS A 128 -11.88 9.38 -7.37
C HIS A 128 -13.33 9.42 -7.83
N SER A 129 -13.92 10.61 -7.97
CA SER A 129 -15.28 10.79 -8.54
C SER A 129 -15.38 10.36 -9.99
N ALA A 130 -14.26 10.27 -10.70
CA ALA A 130 -14.15 9.80 -12.07
C ALA A 130 -13.62 8.35 -12.17
N ASP A 131 -13.61 7.61 -11.05
CA ASP A 131 -13.15 6.23 -10.94
C ASP A 131 -11.64 6.05 -11.23
N GLU A 132 -10.85 7.11 -11.03
CA GLU A 132 -9.40 7.04 -11.14
C GLU A 132 -8.76 6.62 -9.81
N ARG A 133 -7.70 5.83 -9.91
CA ARG A 133 -7.09 5.16 -8.74
C ARG A 133 -5.85 5.88 -8.20
N TYR A 134 -5.79 7.21 -8.30
CA TYR A 134 -4.72 7.96 -7.64
C TYR A 134 -4.88 7.87 -6.12
N THR A 135 -3.78 7.59 -5.45
CA THR A 135 -3.77 7.29 -4.01
C THR A 135 -3.39 8.52 -3.18
N VAL A 136 -3.66 8.47 -1.87
CA VAL A 136 -3.16 9.49 -0.94
C VAL A 136 -1.62 9.58 -0.97
N ARG A 137 -0.92 8.47 -1.28
CA ARG A 137 0.54 8.47 -1.49
C ARG A 137 0.95 9.35 -2.66
N ASP A 138 0.19 9.31 -3.74
CA ASP A 138 0.42 10.19 -4.89
C ASP A 138 0.19 11.65 -4.50
N GLY A 139 -0.85 11.92 -3.73
CA GLY A 139 -1.11 13.25 -3.15
C GLY A 139 0.06 13.76 -2.29
N ILE A 140 0.61 12.91 -1.43
CA ILE A 140 1.79 13.24 -0.61
C ILE A 140 2.99 13.59 -1.52
N ASN A 141 3.21 12.84 -2.59
CA ASN A 141 4.31 13.07 -3.53
C ASN A 141 4.12 14.37 -4.30
N ILE A 142 2.90 14.66 -4.79
CA ILE A 142 2.57 15.92 -5.45
C ILE A 142 2.84 17.10 -4.51
N ALA A 143 2.29 17.07 -3.30
CA ALA A 143 2.46 18.15 -2.33
C ALA A 143 3.93 18.39 -1.97
N ARG A 144 4.71 17.32 -1.75
CA ARG A 144 6.16 17.40 -1.54
C ARG A 144 6.89 18.05 -2.71
N PHE A 145 6.48 17.72 -3.93
CA PHE A 145 7.12 18.26 -5.12
C PHE A 145 6.80 19.75 -5.28
N VAL A 146 5.55 20.18 -5.05
CA VAL A 146 5.18 21.61 -5.03
C VAL A 146 6.03 22.39 -4.01
N MET A 147 6.12 21.88 -2.78
CA MET A 147 6.93 22.54 -1.74
C MET A 147 8.41 22.65 -2.13
N LYS A 148 8.95 21.62 -2.80
CA LYS A 148 10.32 21.64 -3.32
C LYS A 148 10.49 22.69 -4.40
N LEU A 149 9.58 22.79 -5.37
CA LEU A 149 9.61 23.82 -6.42
C LEU A 149 9.56 25.22 -5.82
N LYS A 150 8.66 25.47 -4.86
CA LYS A 150 8.58 26.76 -4.14
C LYS A 150 9.89 27.12 -3.43
N SER A 151 10.53 26.13 -2.79
CA SER A 151 11.79 26.34 -2.10
C SER A 151 12.91 26.74 -3.07
N ILE A 152 12.97 26.13 -4.25
CA ILE A 152 13.94 26.48 -5.30
C ILE A 152 13.68 27.88 -5.81
N GLU A 153 12.44 28.26 -6.10
CA GLU A 153 12.10 29.61 -6.58
C GLU A 153 12.38 30.69 -5.53
N SER A 154 12.15 30.39 -4.25
CA SER A 154 12.45 31.31 -3.15
C SER A 154 13.95 31.55 -2.97
N GLY A 155 14.80 30.60 -3.34
CA GLY A 155 16.26 30.69 -3.32
C GLY A 155 16.84 31.41 -4.52
N LEU A 156 16.09 31.50 -5.62
CA LEU A 156 16.47 32.24 -6.82
C LEU A 156 15.86 33.65 -6.71
N THR A 157 16.70 34.69 -6.72
CA THR A 157 16.28 36.11 -6.78
C THR A 157 15.66 36.46 -8.15
N LEU A 158 14.73 35.66 -8.63
CA LEU A 158 14.02 35.88 -9.88
C LEU A 158 12.76 36.73 -9.62
N SER A 159 12.64 37.82 -10.35
CA SER A 159 11.57 38.82 -10.23
C SER A 159 10.19 38.35 -10.71
N ASN A 160 10.04 37.12 -11.16
CA ASN A 160 8.77 36.50 -11.55
C ASN A 160 8.56 35.24 -10.70
N LYS A 161 7.77 35.35 -9.63
CA LYS A 161 7.24 34.16 -8.96
C LYS A 161 6.29 33.46 -9.93
N SER A 162 6.51 32.18 -10.16
CA SER A 162 5.55 31.35 -10.88
C SER A 162 4.19 31.38 -10.16
N ASP A 163 3.12 31.43 -10.94
CA ASP A 163 1.78 31.29 -10.38
C ASP A 163 1.71 29.96 -9.59
N GLU A 164 1.22 30.00 -8.35
CA GLU A 164 1.10 28.81 -7.51
C GLU A 164 0.31 27.68 -8.19
N ARG A 165 -0.68 28.03 -9.02
CA ARG A 165 -1.39 27.08 -9.87
C ARG A 165 -0.49 26.42 -10.89
N PHE A 166 0.42 27.15 -11.48
CA PHE A 166 1.38 26.60 -12.42
C PHE A 166 2.28 25.56 -11.74
N LEU A 167 2.76 25.85 -10.53
CA LEU A 167 3.58 24.90 -9.76
C LEU A 167 2.80 23.63 -9.42
N MET A 168 1.53 23.74 -9.01
CA MET A 168 0.70 22.59 -8.71
C MET A 168 0.41 21.73 -9.95
N ARG A 169 0.07 22.38 -11.07
CA ARG A 169 -0.13 21.67 -12.35
C ARG A 169 1.13 20.97 -12.83
N THR A 170 2.28 21.64 -12.70
CA THR A 170 3.58 21.06 -13.01
C THR A 170 3.87 19.85 -12.12
N ALA A 171 3.62 19.96 -10.83
CA ALA A 171 3.83 18.84 -9.91
C ALA A 171 2.93 17.63 -10.23
N ILE A 172 1.68 17.85 -10.58
CA ILE A 172 0.75 16.78 -10.99
C ILE A 172 1.25 16.14 -12.29
N LEU A 173 1.60 16.93 -13.29
CA LEU A 173 2.13 16.46 -14.56
C LEU A 173 3.38 15.59 -14.39
N GLU A 174 4.36 16.08 -13.63
CA GLU A 174 5.63 15.39 -13.42
C GLU A 174 5.52 14.15 -12.51
N THR A 175 4.49 14.08 -11.66
CA THR A 175 4.27 12.94 -10.75
C THR A 175 3.42 11.87 -11.40
N LEU A 176 2.37 12.23 -12.12
CA LEU A 176 1.33 11.31 -12.59
C LEU A 176 1.14 11.28 -14.12
N GLY A 177 1.76 12.22 -14.85
CA GLY A 177 1.59 12.34 -16.29
C GLY A 177 0.45 13.28 -16.69
N ASP A 178 0.30 13.48 -18.01
CA ASP A 178 -0.60 14.47 -18.61
C ASP A 178 -2.09 14.13 -18.44
N GLU A 179 -2.43 12.85 -18.35
CA GLU A 179 -3.83 12.43 -18.16
C GLU A 179 -4.40 12.92 -16.82
N ALA A 180 -3.59 13.02 -15.79
CA ALA A 180 -3.97 13.51 -14.47
C ALA A 180 -4.43 14.98 -14.48
N LEU A 181 -3.97 15.76 -15.47
CA LEU A 181 -4.36 17.18 -15.60
C LEU A 181 -5.86 17.39 -15.85
N ARG A 182 -6.61 16.35 -16.20
CA ARG A 182 -8.08 16.39 -16.38
C ARG A 182 -8.80 16.64 -15.05
N TYR A 183 -8.19 16.25 -13.93
CA TYR A 183 -8.77 16.30 -12.58
C TYR A 183 -8.27 17.50 -11.76
N VAL A 184 -7.56 18.40 -12.39
CA VAL A 184 -7.05 19.61 -11.74
C VAL A 184 -8.22 20.53 -11.37
N PRO A 185 -8.30 21.01 -10.11
CA PRO A 185 -9.33 21.93 -9.66
C PRO A 185 -9.41 23.19 -10.53
N ARG A 186 -10.64 23.60 -10.91
CA ARG A 186 -10.90 24.76 -11.80
C ARG A 186 -10.97 26.08 -11.04
N THR A 187 -10.89 26.08 -9.73
CA THR A 187 -11.00 27.28 -8.87
C THR A 187 -9.70 28.01 -8.66
#